data_45238f4c8186cc005d7f04e2d75dd28f
#
_entry.id   45238f4c8186cc005d7f04e2d75dd28f
#
_cell.length_a   1.000
_cell.length_b   1.000
_cell.length_c   1.000
_cell.angle_alpha   90.00
_cell.angle_beta   90.00
_cell.angle_gamma   90.00
#
_symmetry.space_group_name_H-M   'P 1'
#
loop_
_entity.id
_entity.type
_entity.pdbx_description
1 polymer ?
#
loop_
_entity_poly.entity_id
_entity_poly.type
_entity_poly.pdbx_seq_one_letter_code
_entity_poly.pdbx_strand_id
1 'polypeptide(L)'
;LTLESKDYETARSALDSALAEAGGYLESSSESSYTGSSRTLSLTIRVPQDNYASFLEAAAQAGNLVDKSEQVQDVTTQYMDIEARLSNLTAQRTRLQELQASAENLSDLLEIESSLSDVQYQIESWQSQLDWYSQQVSCSTVYLSLDEVKEYTPTEESYLSQLSSALRNGWTGFVS
;
A
#
# COMPACT_ATOMS: atom_id res chain seq x y z
N LEU A 1 9.62 -1.45 -3.13
CA LEU A 1 10.23 -2.25 -4.19
C LEU A 1 11.00 -1.33 -5.11
N THR A 2 12.31 -1.57 -5.31
CA THR A 2 13.16 -0.79 -6.22
C THR A 2 13.68 -1.71 -7.31
N LEU A 3 13.40 -1.34 -8.54
CA LEU A 3 13.79 -2.07 -9.75
C LEU A 3 14.69 -1.21 -10.63
N GLU A 4 15.64 -1.84 -11.28
CA GLU A 4 16.44 -1.23 -12.35
C GLU A 4 16.17 -1.92 -13.68
N SER A 5 16.12 -1.15 -14.77
CA SER A 5 16.02 -1.72 -16.10
C SER A 5 16.90 -0.99 -17.12
N LYS A 6 17.52 -1.73 -18.02
CA LYS A 6 18.22 -1.20 -19.19
C LYS A 6 17.26 -0.92 -20.35
N ASP A 7 16.09 -1.58 -20.36
CA ASP A 7 15.00 -1.36 -21.28
C ASP A 7 13.76 -0.89 -20.48
N TYR A 8 13.70 0.41 -20.27
CA TYR A 8 12.68 1.06 -19.47
C TYR A 8 11.26 0.82 -20.01
N GLU A 9 11.07 0.90 -21.32
CA GLU A 9 9.73 0.75 -21.93
C GLU A 9 9.19 -0.68 -21.78
N THR A 10 10.06 -1.67 -21.97
CA THR A 10 9.69 -3.08 -21.76
C THR A 10 9.36 -3.35 -20.29
N ALA A 11 10.19 -2.84 -19.37
CA ALA A 11 9.94 -3.00 -17.94
C ALA A 11 8.64 -2.32 -17.50
N ARG A 12 8.38 -1.09 -17.95
CA ARG A 12 7.14 -0.38 -17.68
C ARG A 12 5.91 -1.13 -18.18
N SER A 13 5.96 -1.60 -19.42
CA SER A 13 4.86 -2.39 -20.01
C SER A 13 4.60 -3.70 -19.25
N ALA A 14 5.65 -4.35 -18.77
CA ALA A 14 5.53 -5.55 -17.94
C ALA A 14 4.87 -5.24 -16.58
N LEU A 15 5.23 -4.11 -15.94
CA LEU A 15 4.60 -3.66 -14.70
C LEU A 15 3.13 -3.31 -14.89
N ASP A 16 2.77 -2.62 -15.99
CA ASP A 16 1.38 -2.30 -16.30
C ASP A 16 0.55 -3.57 -16.52
N SER A 17 1.13 -4.57 -17.20
CA SER A 17 0.49 -5.87 -17.41
C SER A 17 0.32 -6.64 -16.10
N ALA A 18 1.34 -6.68 -15.25
CA ALA A 18 1.27 -7.32 -13.94
C ALA A 18 0.21 -6.69 -13.03
N LEU A 19 0.09 -5.35 -13.09
CA LEU A 19 -0.93 -4.62 -12.35
C LEU A 19 -2.35 -4.96 -12.83
N ALA A 20 -2.56 -5.02 -14.14
CA ALA A 20 -3.84 -5.37 -14.73
C ALA A 20 -4.25 -6.82 -14.39
N GLU A 21 -3.32 -7.78 -14.48
CA GLU A 21 -3.55 -9.19 -14.14
C GLU A 21 -3.86 -9.37 -12.65
N ALA A 22 -3.22 -8.60 -11.77
CA ALA A 22 -3.50 -8.62 -10.35
C ALA A 22 -4.82 -7.94 -9.97
N GLY A 23 -5.51 -7.27 -10.91
CA GLY A 23 -6.73 -6.50 -10.62
C GLY A 23 -6.48 -5.31 -9.70
N GLY A 24 -5.25 -4.84 -9.65
CA GLY A 24 -4.84 -3.67 -8.89
C GLY A 24 -5.12 -2.37 -9.64
N TYR A 25 -4.91 -1.25 -8.97
CA TYR A 25 -5.02 0.06 -9.59
C TYR A 25 -3.90 0.99 -9.16
N LEU A 26 -3.63 1.97 -10.00
CA LEU A 26 -2.63 2.99 -9.76
C LEU A 26 -3.24 4.12 -8.92
N GLU A 27 -2.70 4.36 -7.73
CA GLU A 27 -3.12 5.46 -6.85
C GLU A 27 -2.38 6.76 -7.23
N SER A 28 -1.07 6.66 -7.50
CA SER A 28 -0.29 7.79 -8.01
C SER A 28 0.86 7.32 -8.89
N SER A 29 1.24 8.17 -9.84
CA SER A 29 2.40 7.97 -10.72
C SER A 29 3.16 9.28 -10.87
N SER A 30 4.47 9.21 -10.77
CA SER A 30 5.37 10.32 -11.04
C SER A 30 6.55 9.81 -11.85
N GLU A 31 6.78 10.44 -13.00
CA GLU A 31 7.93 10.15 -13.86
C GLU A 31 8.83 11.36 -13.92
N SER A 32 10.11 11.18 -13.66
CA SER A 32 11.13 12.21 -13.80
C SER A 32 12.22 11.77 -14.75
N SER A 33 12.65 12.70 -15.61
CA SER A 33 13.74 12.50 -16.54
C SER A 33 14.81 13.55 -16.29
N TYR A 34 16.02 13.11 -15.95
CA TYR A 34 17.17 14.00 -15.84
C TYR A 34 17.89 14.14 -17.18
N THR A 35 18.32 15.36 -17.48
CA THR A 35 19.07 15.69 -18.71
C THR A 35 20.33 14.85 -18.79
N GLY A 36 20.30 13.81 -19.62
CA GLY A 36 21.47 12.94 -19.81
C GLY A 36 21.22 11.43 -19.76
N SER A 37 19.95 10.97 -19.74
CA SER A 37 19.54 9.58 -19.98
C SER A 37 19.27 8.65 -18.81
N SER A 38 18.75 9.08 -17.69
CA SER A 38 18.10 8.16 -16.78
C SER A 38 16.71 8.65 -16.43
N ARG A 39 15.71 7.79 -16.58
CA ARG A 39 14.33 8.04 -16.16
C ARG A 39 14.09 7.28 -14.87
N THR A 40 13.34 7.90 -13.97
CA THR A 40 12.86 7.27 -12.74
C THR A 40 11.35 7.37 -12.72
N LEU A 41 10.69 6.24 -12.60
CA LEU A 41 9.24 6.11 -12.43
C LEU A 41 8.95 5.71 -10.99
N SER A 42 8.15 6.51 -10.29
CA SER A 42 7.66 6.20 -8.94
C SER A 42 6.17 5.94 -9.01
N LEU A 43 5.76 4.78 -8.54
CA LEU A 43 4.37 4.33 -8.53
C LEU A 43 3.92 4.04 -7.10
N THR A 44 2.72 4.49 -6.76
CA THR A 44 1.97 3.99 -5.62
C THR A 44 0.81 3.17 -6.16
N ILE A 45 0.80 1.90 -5.83
CA ILE A 45 -0.10 0.90 -6.42
C ILE A 45 -0.91 0.27 -5.29
N ARG A 46 -2.20 0.07 -5.52
CA ARG A 46 -3.09 -0.70 -4.66
C ARG A 46 -3.39 -2.04 -5.31
N VAL A 47 -3.08 -3.12 -4.62
CA VAL A 47 -3.28 -4.49 -5.11
C VAL A 47 -4.18 -5.24 -4.12
N PRO A 48 -5.23 -5.94 -4.59
CA PRO A 48 -6.01 -6.82 -3.75
C PRO A 48 -5.13 -7.80 -2.99
N GLN A 49 -5.41 -8.01 -1.70
CA GLN A 49 -4.55 -8.81 -0.81
C GLN A 49 -4.33 -10.22 -1.36
N ASP A 50 -5.36 -10.83 -1.93
CA ASP A 50 -5.30 -12.18 -2.50
C ASP A 50 -4.31 -12.29 -3.67
N ASN A 51 -4.07 -11.19 -4.39
CA ASN A 51 -3.20 -11.15 -5.57
C ASN A 51 -1.86 -10.46 -5.30
N TYR A 52 -1.62 -10.04 -4.05
CA TYR A 52 -0.41 -9.31 -3.68
C TYR A 52 0.88 -10.10 -3.95
N ALA A 53 0.92 -11.37 -3.56
CA ALA A 53 2.12 -12.20 -3.74
C ALA A 53 2.43 -12.43 -5.23
N SER A 54 1.42 -12.75 -6.03
CA SER A 54 1.57 -12.95 -7.48
C SER A 54 1.99 -11.66 -8.19
N PHE A 55 1.44 -10.51 -7.77
CA PHE A 55 1.87 -9.22 -8.28
C PHE A 55 3.35 -8.93 -7.99
N LEU A 56 3.81 -9.18 -6.76
CA LEU A 56 5.22 -8.95 -6.40
C LEU A 56 6.17 -9.82 -7.20
N GLU A 57 5.82 -11.09 -7.43
CA GLU A 57 6.61 -11.99 -8.25
C GLU A 57 6.69 -11.52 -9.71
N ALA A 58 5.56 -11.12 -10.30
CA ALA A 58 5.51 -10.60 -11.65
C ALA A 58 6.27 -9.26 -11.78
N ALA A 59 6.10 -8.36 -10.83
CA ALA A 59 6.79 -7.08 -10.80
C ALA A 59 8.32 -7.24 -10.66
N ALA A 60 8.78 -8.20 -9.84
CA ALA A 60 10.21 -8.50 -9.69
C ALA A 60 10.85 -9.05 -10.98
N GLN A 61 10.05 -9.61 -11.89
CA GLN A 61 10.53 -10.10 -13.20
C GLN A 61 10.60 -8.99 -14.26
N ALA A 62 9.97 -7.83 -14.01
CA ALA A 62 9.98 -6.72 -14.96
C ALA A 62 11.35 -6.00 -15.04
N GLY A 63 12.24 -6.21 -14.06
CA GLY A 63 13.57 -5.61 -14.03
C GLY A 63 14.51 -6.31 -13.08
N ASN A 64 15.69 -5.71 -12.85
CA ASN A 64 16.62 -6.17 -11.83
C ASN A 64 16.15 -5.65 -10.47
N LEU A 65 15.81 -6.55 -9.55
CA LEU A 65 15.38 -6.21 -8.20
C LEU A 65 16.58 -5.75 -7.36
N VAL A 66 16.60 -4.49 -6.94
CA VAL A 66 17.66 -3.89 -6.12
C VAL A 66 17.31 -3.95 -4.64
N ASP A 67 16.06 -3.58 -4.30
CA ASP A 67 15.58 -3.55 -2.91
C ASP A 67 14.13 -4.02 -2.82
N LYS A 68 13.85 -4.79 -1.78
CA LYS A 68 12.50 -5.21 -1.40
C LYS A 68 12.36 -5.09 0.12
N SER A 69 11.46 -4.24 0.54
CA SER A 69 11.07 -4.10 1.95
C SER A 69 9.58 -4.36 2.10
N GLU A 70 9.20 -5.13 3.09
CA GLU A 70 7.80 -5.43 3.42
C GLU A 70 7.55 -5.08 4.88
N GLN A 71 6.44 -4.39 5.12
CA GLN A 71 5.97 -4.07 6.46
C GLN A 71 4.53 -4.55 6.62
N VAL A 72 4.28 -5.37 7.62
CA VAL A 72 2.94 -5.86 7.96
C VAL A 72 2.50 -5.19 9.26
N GLN A 73 1.29 -4.63 9.26
CA GLN A 73 0.66 -4.07 10.44
C GLN A 73 -0.65 -4.79 10.72
N ASP A 74 -0.75 -5.40 11.90
CA ASP A 74 -2.01 -5.98 12.37
C ASP A 74 -2.92 -4.86 12.90
N VAL A 75 -4.07 -4.69 12.27
CA VAL A 75 -5.08 -3.68 12.63
C VAL A 75 -6.36 -4.31 13.20
N THR A 76 -6.35 -5.60 13.48
CA THR A 76 -7.54 -6.34 13.95
C THR A 76 -8.14 -5.73 15.19
N THR A 77 -7.31 -5.39 16.19
CA THR A 77 -7.78 -4.80 17.45
C THR A 77 -8.42 -3.43 17.22
N GLN A 78 -7.82 -2.59 16.38
CA GLN A 78 -8.35 -1.26 16.04
C GLN A 78 -9.69 -1.38 15.30
N TYR A 79 -9.79 -2.30 14.36
CA TYR A 79 -11.00 -2.57 13.62
C TYR A 79 -12.15 -2.99 14.55
N MET A 80 -11.90 -3.97 15.42
CA MET A 80 -12.88 -4.46 16.39
C MET A 80 -13.31 -3.38 17.41
N ASP A 81 -12.38 -2.52 17.86
CA ASP A 81 -12.71 -1.41 18.77
C ASP A 81 -13.67 -0.40 18.10
N ILE A 82 -13.43 -0.08 16.83
CA ILE A 82 -14.30 0.83 16.07
C ILE A 82 -15.70 0.21 15.87
N GLU A 83 -15.79 -1.07 15.51
CA GLU A 83 -17.08 -1.76 15.37
C GLU A 83 -17.87 -1.73 16.69
N ALA A 84 -17.19 -2.01 17.81
CA ALA A 84 -17.83 -1.96 19.13
C ALA A 84 -18.34 -0.55 19.47
N ARG A 85 -17.57 0.51 19.16
CA ARG A 85 -17.99 1.91 19.36
C ARG A 85 -19.18 2.26 18.49
N LEU A 86 -19.18 1.90 17.21
CA LEU A 86 -20.31 2.12 16.30
C LEU A 86 -21.58 1.41 16.79
N SER A 87 -21.47 0.19 17.27
CA SER A 87 -22.59 -0.56 17.85
C SER A 87 -23.18 0.17 19.05
N ASN A 88 -22.34 0.65 19.97
CA ASN A 88 -22.77 1.40 21.16
C ASN A 88 -23.43 2.72 20.79
N LEU A 89 -22.85 3.50 19.87
CA LEU A 89 -23.41 4.77 19.41
C LEU A 89 -24.73 4.58 18.67
N THR A 90 -24.87 3.52 17.88
CA THR A 90 -26.11 3.17 17.20
C THR A 90 -27.21 2.83 18.20
N ALA A 91 -26.89 2.07 19.24
CA ALA A 91 -27.84 1.79 20.34
C ALA A 91 -28.22 3.07 21.10
N GLN A 92 -27.27 3.97 21.36
CA GLN A 92 -27.55 5.26 21.98
C GLN A 92 -28.47 6.13 21.12
N ARG A 93 -28.21 6.20 19.80
CA ARG A 93 -29.08 6.92 18.85
C ARG A 93 -30.50 6.39 18.90
N THR A 94 -30.68 5.06 18.88
CA THR A 94 -32.00 4.45 18.97
C THR A 94 -32.75 4.85 20.24
N ARG A 95 -32.06 4.82 21.40
CA ARG A 95 -32.68 5.25 22.68
C ARG A 95 -33.05 6.71 22.66
N LEU A 96 -32.22 7.58 22.11
CA LEU A 96 -32.53 9.01 21.99
C LEU A 96 -33.73 9.25 21.07
N GLN A 97 -33.89 8.49 20.01
CA GLN A 97 -35.05 8.53 19.11
C GLN A 97 -36.35 8.08 19.82
N GLU A 98 -36.28 7.06 20.67
CA GLU A 98 -37.38 6.61 21.49
C GLU A 98 -37.79 7.70 22.51
N LEU A 99 -36.81 8.35 23.16
CA LEU A 99 -37.03 9.46 24.06
C LEU A 99 -37.64 10.67 23.33
N GLN A 100 -37.15 10.99 22.14
CA GLN A 100 -37.70 12.05 21.30
C GLN A 100 -39.17 11.82 20.97
N ALA A 101 -39.56 10.59 20.70
CA ALA A 101 -40.94 10.22 20.38
C ALA A 101 -41.88 10.34 21.62
N SER A 102 -41.32 10.30 22.84
CA SER A 102 -42.08 10.40 24.11
C SER A 102 -41.94 11.73 24.80
N ALA A 103 -41.18 12.67 24.28
CA ALA A 103 -40.98 13.98 24.87
C ALA A 103 -42.27 14.86 24.79
N GLU A 104 -42.68 15.43 25.92
CA GLU A 104 -43.89 16.20 26.00
C GLU A 104 -43.66 17.73 25.96
N ASN A 105 -42.43 18.17 26.16
CA ASN A 105 -42.12 19.59 26.15
C ASN A 105 -41.01 19.97 25.18
N LEU A 106 -40.99 21.24 24.76
CA LEU A 106 -40.04 21.73 23.73
C LEU A 106 -38.60 21.75 24.24
N SER A 107 -38.37 21.97 25.52
CA SER A 107 -37.00 22.02 26.07
C SER A 107 -36.33 20.67 25.97
N ASP A 108 -37.03 19.60 26.36
CA ASP A 108 -36.52 18.21 26.27
C ASP A 108 -36.26 17.80 24.81
N LEU A 109 -37.18 18.19 23.90
CA LEU A 109 -37.02 17.94 22.46
C LEU A 109 -35.75 18.57 21.92
N LEU A 110 -35.46 19.83 22.26
CA LEU A 110 -34.23 20.52 21.79
C LEU A 110 -32.97 19.90 22.39
N GLU A 111 -32.97 19.46 23.62
CA GLU A 111 -31.82 18.79 24.26
C GLU A 111 -31.57 17.42 23.64
N ILE A 112 -32.64 16.64 23.37
CA ILE A 112 -32.53 15.36 22.70
C ILE A 112 -32.03 15.54 21.25
N GLU A 113 -32.50 16.56 20.54
CA GLU A 113 -32.08 16.82 19.16
C GLU A 113 -30.61 17.24 19.08
N SER A 114 -30.13 18.02 20.04
CA SER A 114 -28.70 18.32 20.18
C SER A 114 -27.91 17.05 20.42
N SER A 115 -28.35 16.18 21.32
CA SER A 115 -27.68 14.90 21.61
C SER A 115 -27.71 13.94 20.43
N LEU A 116 -28.80 13.91 19.67
CA LEU A 116 -28.89 13.11 18.44
C LEU A 116 -27.91 13.59 17.37
N SER A 117 -27.75 14.91 17.22
CA SER A 117 -26.79 15.51 16.29
C SER A 117 -25.36 15.15 16.66
N ASP A 118 -25.02 15.19 17.94
CA ASP A 118 -23.69 14.82 18.44
C ASP A 118 -23.38 13.33 18.22
N VAL A 119 -24.36 12.47 18.52
CA VAL A 119 -24.21 11.02 18.31
C VAL A 119 -24.10 10.69 16.81
N GLN A 120 -24.89 11.35 15.97
CA GLN A 120 -24.83 11.16 14.52
C GLN A 120 -23.47 11.56 13.96
N TYR A 121 -22.93 12.71 14.37
CA TYR A 121 -21.57 13.14 13.99
C TYR A 121 -20.50 12.11 14.40
N GLN A 122 -20.61 11.55 15.61
CA GLN A 122 -19.68 10.52 16.07
C GLN A 122 -19.79 9.23 15.25
N ILE A 123 -21.01 8.79 14.91
CA ILE A 123 -21.24 7.63 14.04
C ILE A 123 -20.56 7.83 12.68
N GLU A 124 -20.77 8.98 12.05
CA GLU A 124 -20.18 9.29 10.74
C GLU A 124 -18.65 9.32 10.80
N SER A 125 -18.08 9.88 11.86
CA SER A 125 -16.64 9.91 12.07
C SER A 125 -16.05 8.50 12.22
N TRP A 126 -16.66 7.65 13.04
CA TRP A 126 -16.19 6.28 13.26
C TRP A 126 -16.45 5.40 12.04
N GLN A 127 -17.55 5.61 11.31
CA GLN A 127 -17.81 4.90 10.05
C GLN A 127 -16.74 5.21 9.01
N SER A 128 -16.36 6.48 8.86
CA SER A 128 -15.27 6.87 7.95
C SER A 128 -13.94 6.21 8.31
N GLN A 129 -13.66 6.04 9.61
CA GLN A 129 -12.46 5.34 10.06
C GLN A 129 -12.54 3.84 9.78
N LEU A 130 -13.70 3.21 9.97
CA LEU A 130 -13.91 1.80 9.66
C LEU A 130 -13.72 1.53 8.17
N ASP A 131 -14.28 2.39 7.32
CA ASP A 131 -14.15 2.30 5.87
C ASP A 131 -12.67 2.43 5.43
N TRP A 132 -11.92 3.33 6.06
CA TRP A 132 -10.50 3.48 5.84
C TRP A 132 -9.72 2.19 6.18
N TYR A 133 -9.97 1.60 7.37
CA TYR A 133 -9.34 0.32 7.75
C TYR A 133 -9.76 -0.82 6.82
N SER A 134 -11.03 -0.87 6.41
CA SER A 134 -11.54 -1.88 5.47
C SER A 134 -10.79 -1.82 4.13
N GLN A 135 -10.52 -0.62 3.63
CA GLN A 135 -9.72 -0.42 2.41
C GLN A 135 -8.26 -0.84 2.61
N GLN A 136 -7.67 -0.58 3.78
CA GLN A 136 -6.30 -0.99 4.09
C GLN A 136 -6.16 -2.51 4.21
N VAL A 137 -7.20 -3.19 4.71
CA VAL A 137 -7.22 -4.66 4.84
C VAL A 137 -7.49 -5.33 3.49
N SER A 138 -8.33 -4.75 2.64
CA SER A 138 -8.70 -5.34 1.35
C SER A 138 -7.62 -5.19 0.28
N CYS A 139 -6.79 -4.15 0.36
CA CYS A 139 -5.74 -3.86 -0.61
C CYS A 139 -4.40 -3.56 0.08
N SER A 140 -3.35 -4.19 -0.41
CA SER A 140 -1.97 -3.86 -0.04
C SER A 140 -1.47 -2.68 -0.85
N THR A 141 -0.68 -1.80 -0.21
CA THR A 141 -0.02 -0.69 -0.90
C THR A 141 1.40 -1.09 -1.30
N VAL A 142 1.71 -0.93 -2.56
CA VAL A 142 3.06 -1.16 -3.10
C VAL A 142 3.64 0.16 -3.58
N TYR A 143 4.74 0.57 -2.96
CA TYR A 143 5.60 1.66 -3.45
C TYR A 143 6.66 1.05 -4.35
N LEU A 144 6.64 1.41 -5.63
CA LEU A 144 7.55 0.89 -6.63
C LEU A 144 8.33 2.02 -7.28
N SER A 145 9.66 1.88 -7.32
CA SER A 145 10.53 2.72 -8.13
C SER A 145 11.14 1.88 -9.25
N LEU A 146 11.05 2.37 -10.47
CA LEU A 146 11.74 1.80 -11.64
C LEU A 146 12.74 2.83 -12.14
N ASP A 147 14.01 2.48 -12.06
CA ASP A 147 15.13 3.32 -12.50
C ASP A 147 15.71 2.81 -13.81
N GLU A 148 15.79 3.68 -14.81
CA GLU A 148 16.51 3.39 -16.06
C GLU A 148 18.01 3.47 -15.82
N VAL A 149 18.72 2.38 -16.09
CA VAL A 149 20.17 2.31 -15.85
C VAL A 149 20.91 1.81 -17.10
N LYS A 150 22.17 2.21 -17.25
CA LYS A 150 23.06 1.67 -18.28
C LYS A 150 23.68 0.35 -17.84
N GLU A 151 24.00 0.23 -16.58
CA GLU A 151 24.54 -0.96 -15.93
C GLU A 151 23.76 -1.22 -14.65
N TYR A 152 23.51 -2.49 -14.35
CA TYR A 152 22.79 -2.86 -13.13
C TYR A 152 23.66 -2.67 -11.88
N THR A 153 23.05 -2.25 -10.79
CA THR A 153 23.67 -2.27 -9.46
C THR A 153 23.92 -3.74 -9.08
N PRO A 154 25.15 -4.13 -8.74
CA PRO A 154 25.45 -5.49 -8.32
C PRO A 154 24.73 -5.79 -7.00
N THR A 155 23.95 -6.86 -6.95
CA THR A 155 23.37 -7.39 -5.72
C THR A 155 24.40 -8.19 -4.92
N GLU A 156 24.20 -8.40 -3.61
CA GLU A 156 25.17 -9.10 -2.75
C GLU A 156 25.61 -10.48 -3.31
N GLU A 157 24.71 -11.23 -3.93
CA GLU A 157 25.05 -12.49 -4.61
C GLU A 157 26.00 -12.27 -5.80
N SER A 158 25.87 -11.16 -6.52
CA SER A 158 26.74 -10.78 -7.61
C SER A 158 28.15 -10.39 -7.12
N TYR A 159 28.27 -9.74 -5.96
CA TYR A 159 29.56 -9.41 -5.35
C TYR A 159 30.33 -10.69 -4.97
N LEU A 160 29.68 -11.67 -4.37
CA LEU A 160 30.32 -12.94 -3.99
C LEU A 160 30.75 -13.73 -5.23
N SER A 161 29.98 -13.71 -6.30
CA SER A 161 30.36 -14.37 -7.56
C SER A 161 31.51 -13.66 -8.26
N GLN A 162 31.55 -12.33 -8.24
CA GLN A 162 32.67 -11.53 -8.78
C GLN A 162 33.95 -11.70 -7.97
N LEU A 163 33.86 -11.73 -6.62
CA LEU A 163 34.99 -12.02 -5.74
C LEU A 163 35.54 -13.42 -5.96
N SER A 164 34.69 -14.43 -6.12
CA SER A 164 35.12 -15.81 -6.39
C SER A 164 35.79 -15.96 -7.74
N SER A 165 35.32 -15.24 -8.76
CA SER A 165 35.92 -15.21 -10.09
C SER A 165 37.26 -14.45 -10.12
N ALA A 166 37.35 -13.32 -9.40
CA ALA A 166 38.60 -12.54 -9.26
C ALA A 166 39.69 -13.32 -8.51
N LEU A 167 39.31 -14.02 -7.42
CA LEU A 167 40.24 -14.90 -6.69
C LEU A 167 40.72 -16.06 -7.55
N ARG A 168 39.84 -16.67 -8.34
CA ARG A 168 40.20 -17.79 -9.25
C ARG A 168 41.11 -17.33 -10.36
N ASN A 169 40.88 -16.16 -10.96
CA ASN A 169 41.70 -15.59 -12.02
C ASN A 169 43.04 -15.05 -11.49
N GLY A 170 43.08 -14.53 -10.27
CA GLY A 170 44.31 -14.10 -9.59
C GLY A 170 45.26 -15.26 -9.26
N TRP A 171 44.68 -16.43 -8.91
CA TRP A 171 45.47 -17.63 -8.58
C TRP A 171 46.09 -18.30 -9.82
N THR A 172 45.42 -18.27 -10.98
CA THR A 172 45.97 -18.82 -12.21
C THR A 172 47.11 -17.98 -12.78
N GLY A 173 47.16 -16.67 -12.50
CA GLY A 173 48.27 -15.79 -12.90
C GLY A 173 49.56 -15.92 -12.05
N PHE A 174 49.47 -16.58 -10.89
CA PHE A 174 50.62 -16.74 -10.00
C PHE A 174 51.38 -18.06 -10.18
N VAL A 175 50.81 -19.02 -10.91
CA VAL A 175 51.35 -20.40 -11.13
C VAL A 175 51.91 -20.61 -12.55
N SER A 176 51.99 -19.57 -13.36
CA SER A 176 52.69 -19.57 -14.68
C SER A 176 53.98 -18.67 -14.62
#